data_a77bd27fc49a94a89e1320fb7748940b
#
_entry.id   a77bd27fc49a94a89e1320fb7748940b
#
_cell.length_a   1.000
_cell.length_b   1.000
_cell.length_c   1.000
_cell.angle_alpha   90.00
_cell.angle_beta   90.00
_cell.angle_gamma   90.00
#
_symmetry.space_group_name_H-M   'P 1'
#
loop_
_entity.id
_entity.type
_entity.pdbx_description
1 polymer ?
#
loop_
_entity_poly.entity_id
_entity_poly.type
_entity_poly.pdbx_seq_one_letter_code
_entity_poly.pdbx_strand_id
1 'polypeptide(L)'
;MAATGKEEIIFSYPGLFAIAVYRLANVLYRMGVPMIPRIMTEHAHSVTGIDIHPGATVGEYFFIDHGTGIVIGETTVIGDHVKIYQGVTLGALSTKGGQDLRGKRRHPTIEDHVTIYAGASILGGDTVIGKNSVIGSNAFITESIDPETRVTTKCQEVEIRVKN
;
A
#
# COMPACT_ATOMS: atom_id res chain seq x y z
N MET A 1 5.24 -16.14 9.10
CA MET A 1 4.11 -15.57 9.86
C MET A 1 4.19 -16.06 11.28
N ALA A 2 3.93 -15.18 12.24
CA ALA A 2 3.93 -15.54 13.68
C ALA A 2 2.61 -16.20 14.14
N ALA A 3 1.58 -16.22 13.29
CA ALA A 3 0.28 -16.80 13.63
C ALA A 3 0.36 -18.32 13.80
N THR A 4 -0.32 -18.81 14.83
CA THR A 4 -0.36 -20.24 15.18
C THR A 4 -1.36 -21.06 14.34
N GLY A 5 -2.28 -20.38 13.63
CA GLY A 5 -3.28 -21.02 12.76
C GLY A 5 -4.03 -20.01 11.90
N LYS A 6 -4.86 -20.55 10.98
CA LYS A 6 -5.70 -19.75 10.08
C LYS A 6 -6.79 -18.98 10.83
N GLU A 7 -7.31 -19.57 11.87
CA GLU A 7 -8.36 -19.01 12.72
C GLU A 7 -7.89 -17.73 13.41
N GLU A 8 -6.65 -17.69 13.88
CA GLU A 8 -6.05 -16.51 14.48
C GLU A 8 -6.00 -15.35 13.47
N ILE A 9 -5.63 -15.64 12.22
CA ILE A 9 -5.59 -14.61 11.16
C ILE A 9 -6.99 -14.10 10.86
N ILE A 10 -7.98 -14.99 10.75
CA ILE A 10 -9.36 -14.63 10.39
C ILE A 10 -10.00 -13.73 11.46
N PHE A 11 -9.76 -14.03 12.73
CA PHE A 11 -10.45 -13.33 13.83
C PHE A 11 -9.68 -12.14 14.41
N SER A 12 -8.37 -12.03 14.16
CA SER A 12 -7.54 -11.03 14.84
C SER A 12 -6.76 -10.10 13.92
N TYR A 13 -6.47 -10.48 12.68
CA TYR A 13 -5.58 -9.66 11.84
C TYR A 13 -6.32 -8.53 11.16
N PRO A 14 -5.95 -7.25 11.43
CA PRO A 14 -6.62 -6.09 10.84
C PRO A 14 -6.50 -6.03 9.32
N GLY A 15 -5.41 -6.55 8.76
CA GLY A 15 -5.18 -6.59 7.32
C GLY A 15 -6.25 -7.37 6.57
N LEU A 16 -6.70 -8.50 7.12
CA LEU A 16 -7.76 -9.29 6.48
C LEU A 16 -9.10 -8.53 6.43
N PHE A 17 -9.46 -7.86 7.53
CA PHE A 17 -10.68 -7.05 7.57
C PHE A 17 -10.64 -5.90 6.56
N ALA A 18 -9.52 -5.14 6.52
CA ALA A 18 -9.34 -4.04 5.57
C ALA A 18 -9.42 -4.51 4.12
N ILE A 19 -8.77 -5.64 3.77
CA ILE A 19 -8.81 -6.23 2.43
C ILE A 19 -10.22 -6.71 2.09
N ALA A 20 -10.94 -7.37 3.00
CA ALA A 20 -12.30 -7.86 2.76
C ALA A 20 -13.26 -6.69 2.46
N VAL A 21 -13.22 -5.63 3.26
CA VAL A 21 -14.03 -4.43 3.03
C VAL A 21 -13.65 -3.76 1.71
N TYR A 22 -12.34 -3.63 1.43
CA TYR A 22 -11.86 -3.09 0.16
C TYR A 22 -12.41 -3.89 -1.04
N ARG A 23 -12.36 -5.23 -1.02
CA ARG A 23 -12.86 -6.08 -2.12
C ARG A 23 -14.32 -5.81 -2.43
N LEU A 24 -15.17 -5.71 -1.41
CA LEU A 24 -16.59 -5.38 -1.57
C LEU A 24 -16.79 -3.94 -2.09
N ALA A 25 -16.07 -2.99 -1.51
CA ALA A 25 -16.13 -1.59 -1.91
C ALA A 25 -15.66 -1.38 -3.36
N ASN A 26 -14.61 -2.10 -3.79
CA ASN A 26 -14.12 -2.04 -5.17
C ASN A 26 -15.16 -2.49 -6.20
N VAL A 27 -15.95 -3.53 -5.92
CA VAL A 27 -17.06 -3.95 -6.79
C VAL A 27 -18.06 -2.81 -6.96
N LEU A 28 -18.49 -2.19 -5.87
CA LEU A 28 -19.45 -1.07 -5.91
C LEU A 28 -18.84 0.15 -6.63
N TYR A 29 -17.56 0.42 -6.41
CA TYR A 29 -16.84 1.51 -7.08
C TYR A 29 -16.83 1.31 -8.61
N ARG A 30 -16.53 0.09 -9.07
CA ARG A 30 -16.55 -0.27 -10.50
C ARG A 30 -17.94 -0.19 -11.12
N MET A 31 -18.99 -0.41 -10.34
CA MET A 31 -20.39 -0.23 -10.75
C MET A 31 -20.82 1.26 -10.80
N GLY A 32 -19.93 2.18 -10.43
CA GLY A 32 -20.22 3.62 -10.43
C GLY A 32 -21.07 4.09 -9.26
N VAL A 33 -21.22 3.29 -8.19
CA VAL A 33 -21.95 3.70 -6.99
C VAL A 33 -21.23 4.86 -6.32
N PRO A 34 -21.87 6.03 -6.17
CA PRO A 34 -21.20 7.17 -5.56
C PRO A 34 -21.11 7.04 -4.04
N MET A 35 -20.09 7.62 -3.43
CA MET A 35 -19.88 7.79 -1.98
C MET A 35 -19.76 6.50 -1.18
N ILE A 36 -20.67 5.54 -1.32
CA ILE A 36 -20.75 4.32 -0.50
C ILE A 36 -19.41 3.55 -0.48
N PRO A 37 -18.72 3.29 -1.62
CA PRO A 37 -17.43 2.60 -1.59
C PRO A 37 -16.40 3.30 -0.71
N ARG A 38 -16.32 4.62 -0.78
CA ARG A 38 -15.38 5.40 0.03
C ARG A 38 -15.74 5.39 1.51
N ILE A 39 -17.04 5.51 1.84
CA ILE A 39 -17.51 5.41 3.23
C ILE A 39 -17.14 4.04 3.82
N MET A 40 -17.29 2.95 3.06
CA MET A 40 -16.90 1.61 3.50
C MET A 40 -15.41 1.51 3.81
N THR A 41 -14.55 1.98 2.89
CA THR A 41 -13.11 1.90 3.10
C THR A 41 -12.61 2.86 4.19
N GLU A 42 -13.25 4.04 4.38
CA GLU A 42 -12.94 4.92 5.51
C GLU A 42 -13.35 4.32 6.85
N HIS A 43 -14.47 3.58 6.89
CA HIS A 43 -14.81 2.83 8.11
C HIS A 43 -13.74 1.78 8.42
N ALA A 44 -13.29 0.99 7.44
CA ALA A 44 -12.21 0.04 7.64
C ALA A 44 -10.90 0.72 8.08
N HIS A 45 -10.57 1.86 7.46
CA HIS A 45 -9.43 2.69 7.84
C HIS A 45 -9.52 3.15 9.30
N SER A 46 -10.67 3.65 9.75
CA SER A 46 -10.85 4.12 11.14
C SER A 46 -10.66 3.01 12.18
N VAL A 47 -10.97 1.76 11.83
CA VAL A 47 -10.86 0.61 12.73
C VAL A 47 -9.47 -0.03 12.70
N THR A 48 -8.81 -0.04 11.54
CA THR A 48 -7.56 -0.81 11.32
C THR A 48 -6.32 0.06 11.19
N GLY A 49 -6.48 1.35 10.89
CA GLY A 49 -5.37 2.22 10.49
C GLY A 49 -4.84 1.94 9.07
N ILE A 50 -5.59 1.19 8.23
CA ILE A 50 -5.20 0.79 6.88
C ILE A 50 -6.12 1.49 5.88
N ASP A 51 -5.58 2.45 5.12
CA ASP A 51 -6.32 3.18 4.08
C ASP A 51 -6.10 2.53 2.70
N ILE A 52 -7.11 1.86 2.16
CA ILE A 52 -7.11 1.33 0.80
C ILE A 52 -8.22 2.03 0.01
N HIS A 53 -7.84 2.85 -0.97
CA HIS A 53 -8.85 3.51 -1.81
C HIS A 53 -9.63 2.49 -2.65
N PRO A 54 -10.98 2.57 -2.73
CA PRO A 54 -11.79 1.56 -3.42
C PRO A 54 -11.51 1.48 -4.94
N GLY A 55 -10.90 2.52 -5.52
CA GLY A 55 -10.47 2.55 -6.92
C GLY A 55 -9.16 1.81 -7.22
N ALA A 56 -8.38 1.46 -6.22
CA ALA A 56 -7.15 0.70 -6.43
C ALA A 56 -7.44 -0.66 -7.08
N THR A 57 -6.49 -1.19 -7.84
CA THR A 57 -6.54 -2.56 -8.37
C THR A 57 -5.57 -3.43 -7.58
N VAL A 58 -6.09 -4.48 -6.95
CA VAL A 58 -5.27 -5.37 -6.11
C VAL A 58 -5.48 -6.81 -6.56
N GLY A 59 -4.40 -7.49 -6.90
CA GLY A 59 -4.35 -8.89 -7.34
C GLY A 59 -4.71 -9.90 -6.25
N GLU A 60 -4.53 -11.18 -6.56
CA GLU A 60 -4.83 -12.28 -5.64
C GLU A 60 -3.71 -12.47 -4.60
N TYR A 61 -4.02 -13.13 -3.50
CA TYR A 61 -3.07 -13.47 -2.43
C TYR A 61 -2.31 -12.27 -1.85
N PHE A 62 -2.90 -11.07 -1.95
CA PHE A 62 -2.35 -9.86 -1.33
C PHE A 62 -2.35 -10.00 0.19
N PHE A 63 -1.22 -9.71 0.81
CA PHE A 63 -1.03 -9.87 2.24
C PHE A 63 -0.52 -8.59 2.91
N ILE A 64 -1.19 -8.21 3.99
CA ILE A 64 -0.78 -7.12 4.88
C ILE A 64 -0.35 -7.70 6.23
N ASP A 65 0.87 -7.39 6.65
CA ASP A 65 1.35 -7.72 8.00
C ASP A 65 1.35 -6.46 8.87
N HIS A 66 0.85 -6.56 10.10
CA HIS A 66 0.56 -5.46 11.02
C HIS A 66 -0.43 -4.45 10.45
N GLY A 67 -0.03 -3.62 9.53
CA GLY A 67 -0.86 -2.83 8.64
C GLY A 67 -1.06 -1.37 9.04
N THR A 68 -0.99 -0.99 10.30
CA THR A 68 -1.23 0.40 10.73
C THR A 68 -0.40 1.40 9.93
N GLY A 69 -1.06 2.45 9.41
CA GLY A 69 -0.42 3.51 8.66
C GLY A 69 -0.15 3.18 7.18
N ILE A 70 -0.68 2.07 6.65
CA ILE A 70 -0.66 1.80 5.21
C ILE A 70 -1.59 2.77 4.50
N VAL A 71 -1.12 3.31 3.36
CA VAL A 71 -1.93 4.13 2.44
C VAL A 71 -1.77 3.59 1.02
N ILE A 72 -2.88 3.20 0.39
CA ILE A 72 -2.95 2.72 -1.00
C ILE A 72 -3.86 3.64 -1.80
N GLY A 73 -3.28 4.44 -2.70
CA GLY A 73 -3.98 5.46 -3.47
C GLY A 73 -4.87 4.89 -4.59
N GLU A 74 -5.78 5.72 -5.09
CA GLU A 74 -6.86 5.39 -6.04
C GLU A 74 -6.42 4.64 -7.29
N THR A 75 -5.31 5.06 -7.91
CA THR A 75 -4.85 4.51 -9.20
C THR A 75 -3.69 3.53 -9.04
N THR A 76 -3.45 3.05 -7.82
CA THR A 76 -2.45 2.03 -7.54
C THR A 76 -2.85 0.71 -8.19
N VAL A 77 -1.87 0.03 -8.78
CA VAL A 77 -2.01 -1.34 -9.29
C VAL A 77 -1.07 -2.23 -8.50
N ILE A 78 -1.62 -3.28 -7.90
CA ILE A 78 -0.88 -4.29 -7.14
C ILE A 78 -1.15 -5.65 -7.78
N GLY A 79 -0.10 -6.35 -8.16
CA GLY A 79 -0.14 -7.70 -8.72
C GLY A 79 -0.45 -8.79 -7.69
N ASP A 80 -0.21 -10.03 -8.08
CA ASP A 80 -0.49 -11.20 -7.25
C ASP A 80 0.64 -11.47 -6.25
N HIS A 81 0.29 -12.10 -5.12
CA HIS A 81 1.24 -12.51 -4.07
C HIS A 81 2.10 -11.38 -3.49
N VAL A 82 1.66 -10.15 -3.59
CA VAL A 82 2.37 -8.99 -3.02
C VAL A 82 2.18 -8.96 -1.50
N LYS A 83 3.26 -8.65 -0.78
CA LYS A 83 3.27 -8.52 0.67
C LYS A 83 3.72 -7.12 1.06
N ILE A 84 2.96 -6.46 1.95
CA ILE A 84 3.33 -5.15 2.49
C ILE A 84 3.23 -5.12 4.02
N TYR A 85 4.06 -4.30 4.62
CA TYR A 85 4.14 -4.11 6.06
C TYR A 85 3.61 -2.74 6.48
N GLN A 86 3.49 -2.51 7.78
CA GLN A 86 2.96 -1.26 8.35
C GLN A 86 3.67 -0.01 7.82
N GLY A 87 2.92 1.09 7.73
CA GLY A 87 3.44 2.40 7.34
C GLY A 87 3.82 2.54 5.86
N VAL A 88 3.57 1.54 5.02
CA VAL A 88 3.85 1.63 3.59
C VAL A 88 2.88 2.61 2.92
N THR A 89 3.43 3.51 2.10
CA THR A 89 2.65 4.45 1.30
C THR A 89 2.85 4.19 -0.19
N LEU A 90 1.77 3.88 -0.90
CA LEU A 90 1.69 3.82 -2.36
C LEU A 90 0.92 5.05 -2.84
N GLY A 91 1.64 6.15 -3.07
CA GLY A 91 1.09 7.50 -3.17
C GLY A 91 1.34 8.20 -4.50
N ALA A 92 0.76 9.38 -4.64
CA ALA A 92 1.07 10.30 -5.73
C ALA A 92 2.34 11.11 -5.41
N LEU A 93 3.16 11.39 -6.43
CA LEU A 93 4.35 12.23 -6.28
C LEU A 93 3.99 13.69 -5.97
N SER A 94 2.85 14.17 -6.49
CA SER A 94 2.33 15.51 -6.23
C SER A 94 0.80 15.52 -6.33
N THR A 95 0.17 16.27 -5.44
CA THR A 95 -1.28 16.50 -5.45
C THR A 95 -1.64 17.94 -5.84
N LYS A 96 -0.67 18.73 -6.31
CA LYS A 96 -0.86 20.15 -6.66
C LYS A 96 -1.89 20.40 -7.77
N GLY A 97 -2.16 19.41 -8.61
CA GLY A 97 -3.19 19.49 -9.67
C GLY A 97 -4.63 19.35 -9.16
N GLY A 98 -4.86 19.03 -7.87
CA GLY A 98 -6.19 18.93 -7.30
C GLY A 98 -7.16 18.10 -8.16
N GLN A 99 -8.30 18.71 -8.53
CA GLN A 99 -9.35 18.06 -9.34
C GLN A 99 -8.92 17.69 -10.78
N ASP A 100 -7.90 18.38 -11.32
CA ASP A 100 -7.37 18.08 -12.66
C ASP A 100 -6.65 16.74 -12.75
N LEU A 101 -6.35 16.14 -11.60
CA LEU A 101 -5.77 14.79 -11.48
C LEU A 101 -6.82 13.68 -11.50
N ARG A 102 -8.11 14.02 -11.49
CA ARG A 102 -9.19 13.03 -11.53
C ARG A 102 -9.10 12.18 -12.79
N GLY A 103 -9.13 10.85 -12.61
CA GLY A 103 -9.01 9.89 -13.74
C GLY A 103 -7.61 9.75 -14.33
N LYS A 104 -6.61 10.53 -13.87
CA LYS A 104 -5.22 10.36 -14.29
C LYS A 104 -4.49 9.40 -13.37
N ARG A 105 -3.66 8.55 -13.98
CA ARG A 105 -2.77 7.66 -13.24
C ARG A 105 -1.74 8.51 -12.49
N ARG A 106 -1.67 8.32 -11.16
CA ARG A 106 -0.78 9.09 -10.28
C ARG A 106 -0.15 8.29 -9.14
N HIS A 107 -0.50 7.00 -9.05
CA HIS A 107 0.02 6.08 -8.03
C HIS A 107 0.76 4.92 -8.69
N PRO A 108 1.73 4.30 -7.98
CA PRO A 108 2.64 3.32 -8.55
C PRO A 108 1.95 2.01 -8.95
N THR A 109 2.70 1.22 -9.73
CA THR A 109 2.43 -0.18 -10.00
C THR A 109 3.41 -1.05 -9.25
N ILE A 110 2.90 -2.04 -8.56
CA ILE A 110 3.65 -3.07 -7.86
C ILE A 110 3.36 -4.39 -8.58
N GLU A 111 4.37 -4.98 -9.18
CA GLU A 111 4.21 -6.26 -9.89
C GLU A 111 4.15 -7.45 -8.92
N ASP A 112 4.02 -8.67 -9.48
CA ASP A 112 3.80 -9.89 -8.72
C ASP A 112 4.97 -10.23 -7.79
N HIS A 113 4.66 -10.90 -6.68
CA HIS A 113 5.62 -11.42 -5.71
C HIS A 113 6.54 -10.38 -5.06
N VAL A 114 6.19 -9.09 -5.13
CA VAL A 114 6.96 -8.02 -4.48
C VAL A 114 6.70 -8.02 -2.97
N THR A 115 7.78 -7.79 -2.21
CA THR A 115 7.69 -7.57 -0.75
C THR A 115 8.14 -6.16 -0.42
N ILE A 116 7.30 -5.40 0.29
CA ILE A 116 7.60 -4.01 0.69
C ILE A 116 7.60 -3.93 2.21
N TYR A 117 8.78 -3.67 2.78
CA TYR A 117 8.96 -3.57 4.23
C TYR A 117 8.50 -2.23 4.80
N ALA A 118 8.41 -2.21 6.13
CA ALA A 118 7.78 -1.14 6.92
C ALA A 118 8.27 0.27 6.58
N GLY A 119 7.33 1.22 6.50
CA GLY A 119 7.60 2.64 6.35
C GLY A 119 8.11 3.06 4.96
N ALA A 120 8.20 2.15 4.00
CA ALA A 120 8.60 2.52 2.64
C ALA A 120 7.53 3.39 1.97
N SER A 121 7.98 4.42 1.23
CA SER A 121 7.13 5.29 0.42
C SER A 121 7.49 5.12 -1.05
N ILE A 122 6.52 4.71 -1.87
CA ILE A 122 6.65 4.52 -3.31
C ILE A 122 5.67 5.45 -3.98
N LEU A 123 6.16 6.41 -4.76
CA LEU A 123 5.36 7.51 -5.24
C LEU A 123 5.45 7.67 -6.76
N GLY A 124 4.33 8.06 -7.39
CA GLY A 124 4.28 8.44 -8.79
C GLY A 124 3.59 7.41 -9.71
N GLY A 125 2.82 7.92 -10.68
CA GLY A 125 2.05 7.08 -11.61
C GLY A 125 2.89 6.28 -12.61
N ASP A 126 4.08 6.75 -12.91
CA ASP A 126 5.02 6.08 -13.82
C ASP A 126 5.99 5.13 -13.10
N THR A 127 5.97 5.14 -11.76
CA THR A 127 6.82 4.28 -10.93
C THR A 127 6.29 2.85 -10.95
N VAL A 128 7.14 1.92 -11.36
CA VAL A 128 6.87 0.47 -11.41
C VAL A 128 7.90 -0.25 -10.54
N ILE A 129 7.44 -1.08 -9.62
CA ILE A 129 8.30 -2.00 -8.88
C ILE A 129 8.20 -3.37 -9.53
N GLY A 130 9.28 -3.79 -10.17
CA GLY A 130 9.35 -5.03 -10.94
C GLY A 130 9.17 -6.29 -10.07
N LYS A 131 8.63 -7.33 -10.68
CA LYS A 131 8.31 -8.61 -10.04
C LYS A 131 9.48 -9.19 -9.23
N ASN A 132 9.14 -9.95 -8.20
CA ASN A 132 10.11 -10.63 -7.29
C ASN A 132 11.06 -9.66 -6.55
N SER A 133 10.80 -8.35 -6.58
CA SER A 133 11.65 -7.37 -5.90
C SER A 133 11.34 -7.25 -4.42
N VAL A 134 12.32 -6.82 -3.66
CA VAL A 134 12.23 -6.59 -2.20
C VAL A 134 12.61 -5.16 -1.89
N ILE A 135 11.68 -4.39 -1.34
CA ILE A 135 11.89 -3.01 -0.93
C ILE A 135 12.12 -2.96 0.58
N GLY A 136 13.28 -2.49 0.97
CA GLY A 136 13.68 -2.36 2.37
C GLY A 136 12.90 -1.30 3.13
N SER A 137 12.95 -1.40 4.46
CA SER A 137 12.24 -0.46 5.35
C SER A 137 12.69 0.99 5.13
N ASN A 138 11.71 1.91 5.23
CA ASN A 138 11.93 3.36 5.12
C ASN A 138 12.55 3.81 3.78
N ALA A 139 12.50 2.98 2.74
CA ALA A 139 12.94 3.38 1.41
C ALA A 139 11.99 4.45 0.83
N PHE A 140 12.54 5.49 0.21
CA PHE A 140 11.77 6.52 -0.49
C PHE A 140 12.05 6.40 -1.98
N ILE A 141 11.06 5.97 -2.76
CA ILE A 141 11.19 5.57 -4.17
C ILE A 141 10.26 6.42 -5.03
N THR A 142 10.81 7.05 -6.04
CA THR A 142 10.09 7.87 -7.01
C THR A 142 10.38 7.47 -8.46
N GLU A 143 11.20 6.44 -8.66
CA GLU A 143 11.58 5.89 -9.96
C GLU A 143 11.35 4.38 -10.00
N SER A 144 11.24 3.83 -11.20
CA SER A 144 10.99 2.40 -11.37
C SER A 144 12.19 1.56 -10.93
N ILE A 145 11.89 0.37 -10.42
CA ILE A 145 12.86 -0.63 -9.97
C ILE A 145 12.71 -1.86 -10.85
N ASP A 146 13.81 -2.33 -11.42
CA ASP A 146 13.83 -3.53 -12.26
C ASP A 146 13.40 -4.79 -11.48
N PRO A 147 12.88 -5.81 -12.16
CA PRO A 147 12.53 -7.09 -11.53
C PRO A 147 13.73 -7.72 -10.77
N GLU A 148 13.41 -8.55 -9.79
CA GLU A 148 14.38 -9.33 -9.00
C GLU A 148 15.40 -8.48 -8.24
N THR A 149 15.06 -7.22 -7.96
CA THR A 149 15.95 -6.25 -7.31
C THR A 149 15.68 -6.16 -5.81
N ARG A 150 16.75 -6.06 -5.03
CA ARG A 150 16.67 -5.73 -3.60
C ARG A 150 17.13 -4.30 -3.35
N VAL A 151 16.20 -3.46 -2.91
CA VAL A 151 16.50 -2.09 -2.45
C VAL A 151 16.72 -2.10 -0.95
N THR A 152 17.85 -1.55 -0.50
CA THR A 152 18.16 -1.37 0.93
C THR A 152 18.56 0.06 1.18
N THR A 153 18.05 0.65 2.27
CA THR A 153 18.53 1.95 2.76
C THR A 153 19.87 1.78 3.45
N LYS A 154 20.85 2.60 3.11
CA LYS A 154 22.08 2.68 3.91
C LYS A 154 21.74 3.23 5.30
N CYS A 155 22.44 2.77 6.33
CA CYS A 155 22.29 3.29 7.69
C CYS A 155 22.46 4.81 7.66
N GLN A 156 21.43 5.54 8.15
CA GLN A 156 21.56 6.98 8.35
C GLN A 156 22.50 7.20 9.54
N GLU A 157 23.54 8.01 9.36
CA GLU A 157 24.39 8.44 10.48
C GLU A 157 23.53 9.30 11.42
N VAL A 158 23.49 8.92 12.69
CA VAL A 158 22.80 9.69 13.72
C VAL A 158 23.78 10.63 14.38
N GLU A 159 23.63 11.93 14.17
CA GLU A 159 24.40 12.97 14.89
C GLU A 159 23.70 13.29 16.21
N ILE A 160 24.35 12.99 17.33
CA ILE A 160 23.87 13.33 18.66
C ILE A 160 24.55 14.61 19.12
N ARG A 161 23.78 15.67 19.29
CA ARG A 161 24.24 16.95 19.85
C ARG A 161 23.65 17.15 21.24
N VAL A 162 24.50 17.38 22.22
CA VAL A 162 24.08 17.82 23.56
C VAL A 162 23.61 19.27 23.43
N LYS A 163 22.40 19.57 23.89
CA LYS A 163 21.94 20.95 24.05
C LYS A 163 22.60 21.53 25.30
N ASN A 164 23.48 22.50 25.16
CA ASN A 164 23.95 23.36 26.23
C ASN A 164 22.85 24.35 26.66
#